data_e3bf7fc47270d0a550c20487b896043e
#
_entry.id   e3bf7fc47270d0a550c20487b896043e
#
_cell.length_a   1.000
_cell.length_b   1.000
_cell.length_c   1.000
_cell.angle_alpha   90.00
_cell.angle_beta   90.00
_cell.angle_gamma   90.00
#
_symmetry.space_group_name_H-M   'P 1'
#
loop_
_entity.id
_entity.type
_entity.pdbx_description
1 polymer ?
#
loop_
_entity_poly.entity_id
_entity_poly.type
_entity_poly.pdbx_seq_one_letter_code
_entity_poly.pdbx_strand_id
1 'polypeptide(L)'
;MSGAGHLYVPKLAVIDRIVEETWDTKSFRATFTDPEVRERFAYHPGQFQEVSVFGVGEATFCLTSSPTRPGSVEFSAKKVGAVTSALHELGEGETVGIRGPYGNWFPHEAMRGKRLLFVGGG
;
A
#
# COMPACT_ATOMS: atom_id res chain seq x y z
N MET A 1 8.60 -24.01 -2.37
CA MET A 1 7.59 -23.27 -3.14
C MET A 1 8.30 -22.39 -4.14
N SER A 2 7.82 -22.35 -5.37
CA SER A 2 8.42 -21.52 -6.40
C SER A 2 8.16 -20.04 -6.13
N GLY A 3 9.04 -19.15 -6.63
CA GLY A 3 8.86 -17.72 -6.50
C GLY A 3 7.56 -17.21 -7.12
N ALA A 4 7.07 -17.88 -8.18
CA ALA A 4 5.82 -17.51 -8.85
C ALA A 4 4.61 -17.64 -7.92
N GLY A 5 4.59 -18.64 -7.02
CA GLY A 5 3.52 -18.80 -6.05
C GLY A 5 3.44 -17.66 -5.05
N HIS A 6 4.57 -17.05 -4.72
CA HIS A 6 4.62 -15.92 -3.78
C HIS A 6 4.09 -14.62 -4.37
N LEU A 7 4.16 -14.44 -5.69
CA LEU A 7 3.70 -13.23 -6.36
C LEU A 7 2.18 -13.03 -6.29
N TYR A 8 1.43 -14.13 -6.18
CA TYR A 8 -0.03 -14.11 -6.22
C TYR A 8 -0.69 -14.33 -4.87
N VAL A 9 0.09 -14.69 -3.86
CA VAL A 9 -0.43 -14.91 -2.51
C VAL A 9 -0.33 -13.61 -1.72
N PRO A 10 -1.47 -13.06 -1.26
CA PRO A 10 -1.44 -11.84 -0.45
C PRO A 10 -0.70 -12.08 0.86
N LYS A 11 0.07 -11.08 1.27
CA LYS A 11 0.66 -11.06 2.60
C LYS A 11 -0.29 -10.37 3.55
N LEU A 12 -0.45 -10.94 4.73
CA LEU A 12 -1.36 -10.38 5.73
C LEU A 12 -0.74 -9.16 6.40
N ALA A 13 -1.55 -8.12 6.55
CA ALA A 13 -1.15 -6.90 7.23
C ALA A 13 -2.30 -6.39 8.07
N VAL A 14 -1.97 -5.83 9.24
CA VAL A 14 -2.95 -5.26 10.16
C VAL A 14 -2.96 -3.75 9.97
N ILE A 15 -4.14 -3.19 9.78
CA ILE A 15 -4.33 -1.73 9.75
C ILE A 15 -4.08 -1.21 11.16
N ASP A 16 -3.04 -0.40 11.33
CA ASP A 16 -2.67 0.16 12.63
C ASP A 16 -2.78 1.67 12.69
N ARG A 17 -3.13 2.33 11.60
CA ARG A 17 -3.38 3.77 11.57
C ARG A 17 -4.33 4.12 10.45
N ILE A 18 -5.32 4.95 10.74
CA ILE A 18 -6.27 5.49 9.78
C ILE A 18 -6.32 7.00 9.95
N VAL A 19 -6.17 7.74 8.86
CA VAL A 19 -6.28 9.20 8.85
C VAL A 19 -7.38 9.60 7.88
N GLU A 20 -8.35 10.37 8.35
CA GLU A 20 -9.36 10.96 7.47
C GLU A 20 -8.76 12.18 6.80
N GLU A 21 -8.45 12.06 5.50
CA GLU A 21 -7.84 13.14 4.72
C GLU A 21 -8.91 14.13 4.24
N THR A 22 -10.00 13.61 3.70
CA THR A 22 -11.16 14.38 3.26
C THR A 22 -12.42 13.60 3.61
N TRP A 23 -13.58 14.13 3.26
CA TRP A 23 -14.87 13.47 3.52
C TRP A 23 -15.00 12.10 2.82
N ASP A 24 -14.26 11.89 1.73
CA ASP A 24 -14.34 10.66 0.93
C ASP A 24 -13.00 9.91 0.79
N THR A 25 -11.93 10.39 1.42
CA THR A 25 -10.60 9.80 1.29
C THR A 25 -10.00 9.53 2.67
N LYS A 26 -9.55 8.31 2.88
CA LYS A 26 -8.81 7.91 4.07
C LYS A 26 -7.43 7.38 3.67
N SER A 27 -6.45 7.64 4.51
CA SER A 27 -5.13 7.03 4.40
C SER A 27 -4.99 5.95 5.46
N PHE A 28 -4.39 4.85 5.06
CA PHE A 28 -4.22 3.66 5.91
C PHE A 28 -2.75 3.32 6.01
N ARG A 29 -2.32 2.93 7.19
CA ARG A 29 -1.04 2.24 7.38
C ARG A 29 -1.34 0.79 7.74
N ALA A 30 -0.71 -0.13 7.03
CA ALA A 30 -0.83 -1.56 7.28
C ALA A 30 0.54 -2.15 7.58
N THR A 31 0.66 -2.82 8.71
CA THR A 31 1.91 -3.45 9.15
C THR A 31 1.81 -4.94 8.94
N PHE A 32 2.80 -5.51 8.25
CA PHE A 32 2.82 -6.95 7.97
C PHE A 32 2.90 -7.76 9.26
N THR A 33 2.11 -8.83 9.32
CA THR A 33 2.05 -9.68 10.51
C THR A 33 3.21 -10.66 10.59
N ASP A 34 3.73 -11.10 9.44
CA ASP A 34 4.86 -12.03 9.39
C ASP A 34 6.17 -11.24 9.57
N PRO A 35 6.98 -11.57 10.60
CA PRO A 35 8.26 -10.89 10.81
C PRO A 35 9.21 -10.97 9.62
N GLU A 36 9.20 -12.08 8.89
CA GLU A 36 10.04 -12.25 7.71
C GLU A 36 9.61 -11.33 6.58
N VAL A 37 8.31 -11.17 6.38
CA VAL A 37 7.77 -10.23 5.39
C VAL A 37 8.11 -8.80 5.79
N ARG A 38 7.97 -8.43 7.06
CA ARG A 38 8.35 -7.10 7.56
C ARG A 38 9.79 -6.77 7.22
N GLU A 39 10.68 -7.75 7.33
CA GLU A 39 12.10 -7.54 7.06
C GLU A 39 12.41 -7.47 5.57
N ARG A 40 11.71 -8.23 4.75
CA ARG A 40 12.05 -8.43 3.33
C ARG A 40 11.25 -7.59 2.34
N PHE A 41 10.09 -7.11 2.73
CA PHE A 41 9.25 -6.33 1.82
C PHE A 41 9.92 -4.98 1.52
N ALA A 42 10.30 -4.81 0.26
CA ALA A 42 11.00 -3.62 -0.21
C ALA A 42 10.33 -3.09 -1.48
N TYR A 43 10.34 -1.80 -1.67
CA TYR A 43 9.74 -1.16 -2.83
C TYR A 43 10.46 0.14 -3.17
N HIS A 44 10.19 0.66 -4.36
CA HIS A 44 10.69 1.95 -4.81
C HIS A 44 9.56 2.97 -4.85
N PRO A 45 9.86 4.27 -4.67
CA PRO A 45 8.85 5.33 -4.78
C PRO A 45 8.20 5.32 -6.16
N GLY A 46 6.89 5.35 -6.21
CA GLY A 46 6.13 5.34 -7.46
C GLY A 46 5.53 3.98 -7.80
N GLN A 47 5.91 2.93 -7.11
CA GLN A 47 5.29 1.61 -7.28
C GLN A 47 3.92 1.54 -6.63
N PHE A 48 3.16 0.51 -6.98
CA PHE A 48 1.82 0.28 -6.45
C PHE A 48 1.71 -1.12 -5.85
N GLN A 49 0.60 -1.34 -5.17
CA GLN A 49 0.26 -2.59 -4.53
C GLN A 49 -1.21 -2.92 -4.76
N GLU A 50 -1.54 -4.20 -4.67
CA GLU A 50 -2.92 -4.66 -4.65
C GLU A 50 -3.33 -4.92 -3.21
N VAL A 51 -4.42 -4.32 -2.77
CA VAL A 51 -4.96 -4.48 -1.42
C VAL A 51 -6.26 -5.25 -1.48
N SER A 52 -6.32 -6.34 -0.73
CA SER A 52 -7.50 -7.20 -0.65
C SER A 52 -8.26 -6.95 0.64
N VAL A 53 -9.56 -6.72 0.50
CA VAL A 53 -10.50 -6.81 1.62
C VAL A 53 -11.16 -8.17 1.52
N PHE A 54 -10.89 -9.06 2.46
CA PHE A 54 -11.32 -10.44 2.38
C PHE A 54 -12.84 -10.54 2.36
N GLY A 55 -13.35 -11.34 1.42
CA GLY A 55 -14.77 -11.50 1.19
C GLY A 55 -15.38 -10.44 0.26
N VAL A 56 -14.63 -9.42 -0.13
CA VAL A 56 -15.13 -8.33 -0.99
C VAL A 56 -14.38 -8.26 -2.31
N GLY A 57 -13.07 -8.17 -2.28
CA GLY A 57 -12.27 -8.07 -3.49
C GLY A 57 -10.95 -7.38 -3.28
N GLU A 58 -10.33 -7.00 -4.40
CA GLU A 58 -8.99 -6.42 -4.45
C GLU A 58 -9.02 -5.15 -5.29
N ALA A 59 -8.23 -4.17 -4.90
CA ALA A 59 -8.06 -2.93 -5.66
C ALA A 59 -6.62 -2.45 -5.60
N THR A 60 -6.26 -1.61 -6.56
CA THR A 60 -4.90 -1.11 -6.75
C THR A 60 -4.72 0.24 -6.06
N PHE A 61 -3.64 0.37 -5.29
CA PHE A 61 -3.30 1.63 -4.64
C PHE A 61 -1.80 1.90 -4.74
N CYS A 62 -1.44 3.15 -4.96
CA CYS A 62 -0.05 3.57 -4.91
C CYS A 62 0.51 3.42 -3.50
N LEU A 63 1.78 3.05 -3.42
CA LEU A 63 2.53 3.05 -2.15
C LEU A 63 2.89 4.50 -1.83
N THR A 64 2.31 5.04 -0.78
CA THR A 64 2.50 6.45 -0.40
C THR A 64 3.51 6.64 0.72
N SER A 65 3.90 5.56 1.39
CA SER A 65 4.90 5.59 2.44
C SER A 65 6.32 5.65 1.87
N SER A 66 7.27 6.05 2.71
CA SER A 66 8.68 6.02 2.34
C SER A 66 9.22 4.58 2.38
N PRO A 67 9.94 4.13 1.34
CA PRO A 67 10.57 2.81 1.36
C PRO A 67 11.66 2.68 2.43
N THR A 68 12.07 3.77 3.05
CA THR A 68 13.05 3.75 4.14
C THR A 68 12.48 3.31 5.48
N ARG A 69 11.16 3.13 5.58
CA ARG A 69 10.47 2.64 6.78
C ARG A 69 10.01 1.20 6.54
N PRO A 70 10.77 0.19 7.00
CA PRO A 70 10.41 -1.20 6.75
C PRO A 70 9.24 -1.66 7.62
N GLY A 71 8.61 -2.74 7.19
CA GLY A 71 7.60 -3.45 7.98
C GLY A 71 6.18 -3.00 7.77
N SER A 72 5.95 -1.83 7.19
CA SER A 72 4.61 -1.34 6.93
C SER A 72 4.54 -0.63 5.58
N VAL A 73 3.31 -0.50 5.08
CA VAL A 73 3.02 0.25 3.87
C VAL A 73 1.85 1.19 4.13
N GLU A 74 1.80 2.29 3.38
CA GLU A 74 0.70 3.23 3.45
C GLU A 74 0.06 3.40 2.09
N PHE A 75 -1.22 3.68 2.08
CA PHE A 75 -1.98 3.98 0.88
C PHE A 75 -3.18 4.83 1.21
N SER A 76 -3.66 5.58 0.21
CA SER A 76 -4.85 6.42 0.35
C SER A 76 -5.94 5.89 -0.56
N ALA A 77 -7.16 5.80 -0.03
CA ALA A 77 -8.29 5.25 -0.75
C ALA A 77 -9.46 6.22 -0.73
N LYS A 78 -9.86 6.66 -1.92
CA LYS A 78 -11.10 7.41 -2.11
C LYS A 78 -12.27 6.42 -2.19
N LYS A 79 -13.37 6.73 -1.52
CA LYS A 79 -14.54 5.87 -1.49
C LYS A 79 -15.30 5.98 -2.81
N VAL A 80 -15.05 5.05 -3.74
CA VAL A 80 -15.60 5.10 -5.10
C VAL A 80 -16.21 3.79 -5.59
N GLY A 81 -16.04 2.69 -4.87
CA GLY A 81 -16.53 1.38 -5.29
C GLY A 81 -16.65 0.40 -4.15
N ALA A 82 -16.90 -0.88 -4.46
CA ALA A 82 -17.14 -1.90 -3.45
C ALA A 82 -15.94 -2.11 -2.52
N VAL A 83 -14.74 -2.24 -3.08
CA VAL A 83 -13.54 -2.49 -2.28
C VAL A 83 -13.17 -1.27 -1.44
N THR A 84 -13.18 -0.08 -2.04
CA THR A 84 -12.87 1.15 -1.32
C THR A 84 -13.90 1.48 -0.25
N SER A 85 -15.17 1.19 -0.50
CA SER A 85 -16.22 1.34 0.52
C SER A 85 -16.00 0.38 1.69
N ALA A 86 -15.63 -0.87 1.40
CA ALA A 86 -15.32 -1.85 2.44
C ALA A 86 -14.08 -1.44 3.24
N LEU A 87 -13.05 -0.90 2.58
CA LEU A 87 -11.87 -0.37 3.28
C LEU A 87 -12.26 0.74 4.25
N HIS A 88 -13.13 1.65 3.83
CA HIS A 88 -13.58 2.77 4.69
C HIS A 88 -14.36 2.30 5.92
N GLU A 89 -14.91 1.09 5.90
CA GLU A 89 -15.61 0.52 7.05
C GLU A 89 -14.69 -0.25 7.99
N LEU A 90 -13.45 -0.53 7.57
CA LEU A 90 -12.49 -1.20 8.43
C LEU A 90 -11.97 -0.25 9.50
N GLY A 91 -11.68 -0.80 10.67
CA GLY A 91 -11.07 -0.08 11.76
C GLY A 91 -9.63 -0.54 12.01
N GLU A 92 -8.96 0.16 12.90
CA GLU A 92 -7.64 -0.25 13.36
C GLU A 92 -7.72 -1.62 14.02
N GLY A 93 -6.74 -2.47 13.75
CA GLY A 93 -6.70 -3.85 14.22
C GLY A 93 -7.23 -4.86 13.23
N GLU A 94 -7.89 -4.44 12.16
CA GLU A 94 -8.41 -5.34 11.14
C GLU A 94 -7.34 -5.67 10.09
N THR A 95 -7.48 -6.83 9.48
CA THR A 95 -6.47 -7.41 8.58
C THR A 95 -6.89 -7.23 7.13
N VAL A 96 -5.91 -6.87 6.30
CA VAL A 96 -6.04 -6.83 4.84
C VAL A 96 -4.96 -7.70 4.21
N GLY A 97 -5.10 -8.00 2.93
CA GLY A 97 -4.07 -8.68 2.15
C GLY A 97 -3.33 -7.71 1.26
N ILE A 98 -2.02 -7.85 1.16
CA ILE A 98 -1.17 -7.00 0.33
C ILE A 98 -0.40 -7.86 -0.65
N ARG A 99 -0.51 -7.56 -1.94
CA ARG A 99 0.33 -8.14 -2.99
C ARG A 99 1.15 -7.04 -3.65
N GLY A 100 2.39 -7.33 -3.94
CA GLY A 100 3.29 -6.39 -4.60
C GLY A 100 4.69 -6.43 -4.00
N PRO A 101 5.50 -5.42 -4.26
CA PRO A 101 5.19 -4.23 -5.07
C PRO A 101 5.18 -4.50 -6.57
N TYR A 102 4.50 -3.65 -7.33
CA TYR A 102 4.38 -3.75 -8.78
C TYR A 102 4.69 -2.42 -9.46
N GLY A 103 4.97 -2.50 -10.74
CA GLY A 103 5.10 -1.34 -11.60
C GLY A 103 6.49 -0.72 -11.62
N ASN A 104 6.63 0.25 -12.51
CA ASN A 104 7.85 1.05 -12.60
C ASN A 104 7.91 2.05 -11.44
N TRP A 105 9.06 2.66 -11.26
CA TRP A 105 9.25 3.61 -10.17
C TRP A 105 9.91 4.89 -10.67
N PHE A 106 9.86 5.93 -9.84
CA PHE A 106 10.50 7.19 -10.17
C PHE A 106 12.03 7.00 -10.25
N PRO A 107 12.71 7.71 -11.17
CA PRO A 107 14.17 7.59 -11.30
C PRO A 107 14.88 8.32 -10.16
N HIS A 108 14.66 7.87 -8.92
CA HIS A 108 15.10 8.56 -7.72
C HIS A 108 16.61 8.73 -7.63
N GLU A 109 17.40 7.80 -8.23
CA GLU A 109 18.85 7.96 -8.27
C GLU A 109 19.25 9.15 -9.14
N ALA A 110 18.58 9.34 -10.29
CA ALA A 110 18.84 10.48 -11.18
C ALA A 110 18.31 11.80 -10.60
N MET A 111 17.35 11.72 -9.67
CA MET A 111 16.72 12.88 -9.03
C MET A 111 17.56 13.42 -7.87
N ARG A 112 18.50 12.65 -7.37
CA ARG A 112 19.30 12.97 -6.20
C ARG A 112 20.06 14.28 -6.40
N GLY A 113 19.97 15.18 -5.44
CA GLY A 113 20.66 16.48 -5.46
C GLY A 113 20.06 17.50 -6.41
N LYS A 114 18.92 17.21 -7.02
CA LYS A 114 18.26 18.12 -7.96
C LYS A 114 17.03 18.77 -7.34
N ARG A 115 16.66 19.92 -7.88
CA ARG A 115 15.38 20.53 -7.56
C ARG A 115 14.30 19.80 -8.32
N LEU A 116 13.19 19.52 -7.62
CA LEU A 116 12.08 18.74 -8.17
C LEU A 116 10.79 19.56 -8.09
N LEU A 117 9.98 19.45 -9.12
CA LEU A 117 8.63 20.00 -9.13
C LEU A 117 7.65 18.85 -9.36
N PHE A 118 6.71 18.68 -8.45
CA PHE A 118 5.63 17.70 -8.58
C PHE A 118 4.34 18.44 -8.83
N VAL A 119 3.59 17.98 -9.84
CA VAL A 119 2.27 18.51 -10.16
C VAL A 119 1.28 17.35 -10.12
N GLY A 120 0.31 17.42 -9.24
CA GLY A 120 -0.71 16.40 -9.08
C GLY A 120 -2.09 16.95 -9.44
N GLY A 121 -2.88 16.15 -10.13
CA GLY A 121 -4.23 16.52 -10.58
C GLY A 121 -5.37 16.13 -9.64
N GLY A 122 -5.04 15.52 -8.51
CA GLY A 122 -6.05 15.14 -7.53
C GLY A 122 -6.24 13.65 -7.33
#